data_2ab52660a8d0d238050a1012b6c8b350
#
_entry.id   2ab52660a8d0d238050a1012b6c8b350
#
_cell.length_a   1.000
_cell.length_b   1.000
_cell.length_c   1.000
_cell.angle_alpha   90.00
_cell.angle_beta   90.00
_cell.angle_gamma   90.00
#
_symmetry.space_group_name_H-M   'P 1'
#
loop_
_entity.id
_entity.type
_entity.pdbx_description
1 polymer ?
#
loop_
_entity_poly.entity_id
_entity_poly.type
_entity_poly.pdbx_seq_one_letter_code
_entity_poly.pdbx_strand_id
1 'polypeptide(L)'
;MRERYGAGPRSQMLKYHIQTSGRSLHAREIDFNDIRTTLQALYALFDNCNSLHTNAYDEALTTPTEESVRRAVAIQLIINRELGLNKNQNPWAGSFAIEYLTDLVEEAVYKEFDALSERGGVLGAMETMYQRAKIQEESLYYETRKHDGSLPIIGVNTFLAEGGGEGGARAAPLIRSTEEEKQDQVAAVQAFQARNAAVAPAALKQLQHAAASGGNVFAALMETVKVCSLGQISHALYEVGGQYRRNM
;
A
#
# COMPACT_ATOMS: atom_id res chain seq x y z
N MET A 1 -10.17 -14.72 20.22
CA MET A 1 -9.53 -15.83 19.48
C MET A 1 -9.69 -17.15 20.20
N ARG A 2 -9.16 -17.28 21.43
CA ARG A 2 -9.24 -18.56 22.20
C ARG A 2 -10.67 -19.00 22.46
N GLU A 3 -11.48 -18.17 23.08
CA GLU A 3 -12.85 -18.52 23.53
C GLU A 3 -13.81 -18.74 22.34
N ARG A 4 -13.78 -17.84 21.37
CA ARG A 4 -14.73 -17.88 20.23
C ARG A 4 -14.33 -18.88 19.15
N TYR A 5 -13.02 -19.06 18.91
CA TYR A 5 -12.51 -19.84 17.76
C TYR A 5 -11.64 -21.04 18.17
N GLY A 6 -11.45 -21.30 19.47
CA GLY A 6 -10.61 -22.38 19.95
C GLY A 6 -9.13 -22.24 19.56
N ALA A 7 -8.65 -21.00 19.36
CA ALA A 7 -7.31 -20.76 18.89
C ALA A 7 -6.24 -21.24 19.88
N GLY A 8 -5.26 -22.00 19.40
CA GLY A 8 -4.10 -22.41 20.19
C GLY A 8 -3.14 -21.25 20.47
N PRO A 9 -2.17 -21.42 21.38
CA PRO A 9 -1.26 -20.33 21.79
C PRO A 9 -0.58 -19.63 20.61
N ARG A 10 -0.11 -20.37 19.61
CA ARG A 10 0.55 -19.80 18.42
C ARG A 10 -0.39 -18.92 17.59
N SER A 11 -1.65 -19.31 17.46
CA SER A 11 -2.66 -18.58 16.70
C SER A 11 -3.16 -17.32 17.42
N GLN A 12 -2.86 -17.19 18.70
CA GLN A 12 -3.17 -16.00 19.52
C GLN A 12 -2.06 -14.94 19.47
N MET A 13 -0.88 -15.28 18.94
CA MET A 13 0.22 -14.34 18.81
C MET A 13 -0.05 -13.37 17.65
N LEU A 14 -0.05 -12.08 17.93
CA LEU A 14 -0.05 -11.05 16.92
C LEU A 14 1.30 -11.03 16.20
N LYS A 15 1.27 -11.21 14.88
CA LYS A 15 2.44 -11.03 14.01
C LYS A 15 2.04 -10.09 12.90
N TYR A 16 2.82 -9.04 12.73
CA TYR A 16 2.49 -8.01 11.76
C TYR A 16 3.73 -7.38 11.13
N HIS A 17 3.50 -6.88 9.95
CA HIS A 17 4.45 -6.11 9.18
C HIS A 17 4.07 -4.64 9.22
N ILE A 18 5.03 -3.75 9.40
CA ILE A 18 4.85 -2.31 9.27
C ILE A 18 5.59 -1.83 8.03
N GLN A 19 4.92 -1.00 7.26
CA GLN A 19 5.51 -0.17 6.21
C GLN A 19 5.44 1.29 6.64
N THR A 20 6.52 2.04 6.42
CA THR A 20 6.49 3.50 6.57
C THR A 20 5.47 4.10 5.60
N SER A 21 4.87 5.23 5.96
CA SER A 21 3.75 5.79 5.19
C SER A 21 4.20 6.45 3.89
N GLY A 22 3.77 5.92 2.75
CA GLY A 22 3.96 6.57 1.45
C GLY A 22 3.23 7.92 1.34
N ARG A 23 2.10 8.09 2.05
CA ARG A 23 1.37 9.37 2.10
C ARG A 23 2.16 10.50 2.76
N SER A 24 3.13 10.17 3.61
CA SER A 24 4.01 11.14 4.27
C SER A 24 5.17 11.60 3.39
N LEU A 25 5.34 11.02 2.21
CA LEU A 25 6.38 11.40 1.26
C LEU A 25 5.86 12.52 0.34
N HIS A 26 6.68 13.54 0.18
CA HIS A 26 6.33 14.70 -0.63
C HIS A 26 7.30 14.88 -1.79
N ALA A 27 6.77 15.37 -2.93
CA ALA A 27 7.55 15.60 -4.14
C ALA A 27 8.44 16.83 -4.06
N ARG A 28 8.12 17.79 -3.17
CA ARG A 28 8.96 18.94 -2.89
C ARG A 28 10.01 18.60 -1.85
N GLU A 29 11.22 19.09 -2.02
CA GLU A 29 12.36 18.85 -1.13
C GLU A 29 12.44 17.38 -0.68
N ILE A 30 12.50 16.50 -1.68
CA ILE A 30 12.40 15.04 -1.51
C ILE A 30 13.46 14.47 -0.55
N ASP A 31 14.59 15.14 -0.36
CA ASP A 31 15.63 14.71 0.56
C ASP A 31 15.14 14.67 2.02
N PHE A 32 14.14 15.47 2.39
CA PHE A 32 13.53 15.41 3.73
C PHE A 32 12.72 14.13 3.95
N ASN A 33 12.37 13.40 2.89
CA ASN A 33 11.62 12.16 3.02
C ASN A 33 12.41 11.06 3.73
N ASP A 34 13.74 11.03 3.62
CA ASP A 34 14.56 10.09 4.40
C ASP A 34 14.45 10.34 5.91
N ILE A 35 14.37 11.61 6.32
CA ILE A 35 14.17 11.96 7.72
C ILE A 35 12.80 11.44 8.19
N ARG A 36 11.75 11.67 7.40
CA ARG A 36 10.38 11.19 7.69
C ARG A 36 10.34 9.67 7.81
N THR A 37 10.93 8.98 6.83
CA THR A 37 11.01 7.52 6.81
C THR A 37 11.79 7.00 8.01
N THR A 38 12.90 7.63 8.38
CA THR A 38 13.71 7.23 9.55
C THR A 38 12.92 7.34 10.85
N LEU A 39 12.20 8.44 11.08
CA LEU A 39 11.38 8.62 12.28
C LEU A 39 10.25 7.60 12.35
N GLN A 40 9.59 7.31 11.23
CA GLN A 40 8.54 6.31 11.18
C GLN A 40 9.09 4.89 11.40
N ALA A 41 10.29 4.60 10.90
CA ALA A 41 10.98 3.34 11.16
C ALA A 41 11.31 3.15 12.65
N LEU A 42 11.70 4.22 13.34
CA LEU A 42 11.91 4.19 14.81
C LEU A 42 10.59 3.89 15.55
N TYR A 43 9.48 4.50 15.14
CA TYR A 43 8.19 4.21 15.77
C TYR A 43 7.77 2.75 15.57
N ALA A 44 7.94 2.22 14.36
CA ALA A 44 7.65 0.82 14.08
C ALA A 44 8.48 -0.14 14.93
N LEU A 45 9.75 0.19 15.15
CA LEU A 45 10.64 -0.60 16.00
C LEU A 45 10.21 -0.55 17.49
N PHE A 46 9.88 0.64 17.99
CA PHE A 46 9.41 0.82 19.36
C PHE A 46 8.08 0.13 19.64
N ASP A 47 7.23 0.00 18.60
CA ASP A 47 5.99 -0.76 18.65
C ASP A 47 6.19 -2.28 18.47
N ASN A 48 7.45 -2.74 18.45
CA ASN A 48 7.82 -4.15 18.38
C ASN A 48 7.29 -4.90 17.14
N CYS A 49 7.31 -4.28 15.97
CA CYS A 49 6.91 -4.93 14.73
C CYS A 49 7.77 -6.17 14.41
N ASN A 50 7.19 -7.18 13.76
CA ASN A 50 7.92 -8.40 13.38
C ASN A 50 8.79 -8.20 12.12
N SER A 51 8.38 -7.31 11.24
CA SER A 51 9.15 -6.92 10.06
C SER A 51 8.81 -5.51 9.63
N LEU A 52 9.74 -4.84 8.97
CA LEU A 52 9.63 -3.44 8.58
C LEU A 52 10.04 -3.24 7.13
N HIS A 53 9.24 -2.44 6.42
CA HIS A 53 9.60 -1.86 5.13
C HIS A 53 9.81 -0.35 5.29
N THR A 54 10.89 0.15 4.74
CA THR A 54 11.22 1.58 4.67
C THR A 54 11.11 2.07 3.24
N ASN A 55 10.28 3.09 3.00
CA ASN A 55 10.06 3.65 1.67
C ASN A 55 11.32 4.40 1.19
N ALA A 56 11.58 4.35 -0.10
CA ALA A 56 12.60 5.18 -0.74
C ALA A 56 12.16 6.64 -0.78
N TYR A 57 13.09 7.57 -0.61
CA TYR A 57 12.79 9.01 -0.51
C TYR A 57 12.16 9.60 -1.78
N ASP A 58 12.42 9.01 -2.94
CA ASP A 58 11.95 9.45 -4.25
C ASP A 58 10.64 8.77 -4.70
N GLU A 59 10.05 7.91 -3.87
CA GLU A 59 8.83 7.18 -4.19
C GLU A 59 7.63 8.08 -4.50
N ALA A 60 7.63 9.32 -3.99
CA ALA A 60 6.61 10.32 -4.31
C ALA A 60 6.66 10.80 -5.79
N LEU A 61 7.75 10.55 -6.51
CA LEU A 61 7.97 11.04 -7.87
C LEU A 61 8.13 9.94 -8.90
N THR A 62 8.78 8.84 -8.55
CA THR A 62 9.23 7.83 -9.51
C THR A 62 9.28 6.45 -8.89
N THR A 63 9.48 5.43 -9.72
CA THR A 63 9.99 4.14 -9.25
C THR A 63 11.35 4.36 -8.62
N PRO A 64 11.63 3.79 -7.43
CA PRO A 64 12.88 4.00 -6.72
C PRO A 64 14.13 3.74 -7.56
N THR A 65 15.13 4.61 -7.40
CA THR A 65 16.46 4.43 -8.01
C THR A 65 17.30 3.48 -7.17
N GLU A 66 18.43 3.02 -7.70
CA GLU A 66 19.39 2.20 -6.94
C GLU A 66 19.92 2.96 -5.71
N GLU A 67 20.19 4.26 -5.85
CA GLU A 67 20.63 5.11 -4.75
C GLU A 67 19.56 5.20 -3.65
N SER A 68 18.32 5.47 -4.01
CA SER A 68 17.23 5.64 -3.04
C SER A 68 16.88 4.34 -2.32
N VAL A 69 16.92 3.20 -3.01
CA VAL A 69 16.77 1.87 -2.40
C VAL A 69 17.91 1.59 -1.42
N ARG A 70 19.14 1.91 -1.79
CA ARG A 70 20.30 1.77 -0.90
C ARG A 70 20.12 2.60 0.38
N ARG A 71 19.66 3.84 0.27
CA ARG A 71 19.40 4.72 1.43
C ARG A 71 18.27 4.16 2.30
N ALA A 72 17.18 3.68 1.71
CA ALA A 72 16.08 3.05 2.44
C ALA A 72 16.53 1.81 3.25
N VAL A 73 17.39 0.98 2.68
CA VAL A 73 18.02 -0.16 3.39
C VAL A 73 18.98 0.34 4.47
N ALA A 74 19.76 1.40 4.20
CA ALA A 74 20.69 1.98 5.16
C ALA A 74 19.98 2.49 6.42
N ILE A 75 18.78 3.05 6.33
CA ILE A 75 17.98 3.46 7.49
C ILE A 75 17.83 2.28 8.47
N GLN A 76 17.43 1.11 8.00
CA GLN A 76 17.26 -0.07 8.85
C GLN A 76 18.59 -0.56 9.42
N LEU A 77 19.66 -0.54 8.62
CA LEU A 77 20.97 -0.97 9.06
C LEU A 77 21.56 -0.04 10.14
N ILE A 78 21.39 1.27 10.01
CA ILE A 78 21.83 2.27 11.00
C ILE A 78 21.08 2.03 12.32
N ILE A 79 19.76 1.91 12.27
CA ILE A 79 18.94 1.65 13.47
C ILE A 79 19.37 0.36 14.15
N ASN A 80 19.64 -0.69 13.38
CA ASN A 80 19.99 -2.00 13.92
C ASN A 80 21.44 -2.05 14.45
N ARG A 81 22.40 -1.54 13.68
CA ARG A 81 23.83 -1.79 13.95
C ARG A 81 24.50 -0.66 14.70
N GLU A 82 24.13 0.59 14.43
CA GLU A 82 24.75 1.75 15.06
C GLU A 82 24.01 2.16 16.33
N LEU A 83 22.68 2.24 16.31
CA LEU A 83 21.86 2.60 17.47
C LEU A 83 21.57 1.41 18.38
N GLY A 84 21.47 0.20 17.84
CA GLY A 84 21.24 -1.03 18.59
C GLY A 84 19.90 -1.11 19.32
N LEU A 85 18.90 -0.35 18.90
CA LEU A 85 17.57 -0.27 19.54
C LEU A 85 16.78 -1.56 19.47
N ASN A 86 17.07 -2.42 18.49
CA ASN A 86 16.46 -3.74 18.33
C ASN A 86 16.89 -4.77 19.39
N LYS A 87 17.78 -4.42 20.31
CA LYS A 87 18.16 -5.27 21.44
C LYS A 87 17.12 -5.29 22.54
N ASN A 88 16.22 -4.33 22.56
CA ASN A 88 15.10 -4.24 23.50
C ASN A 88 13.81 -4.64 22.78
N GLN A 89 12.92 -5.32 23.52
CA GLN A 89 11.59 -5.65 23.02
C GLN A 89 10.59 -4.69 23.64
N ASN A 90 9.69 -4.15 22.77
CA ASN A 90 8.60 -3.27 23.15
C ASN A 90 9.01 -2.18 24.18
N PRO A 91 9.90 -1.24 23.80
CA PRO A 91 10.41 -0.23 24.75
C PRO A 91 9.34 0.73 25.27
N TRP A 92 8.17 0.79 24.62
CA TRP A 92 7.04 1.63 25.06
C TRP A 92 6.07 0.92 26.00
N ALA A 93 6.20 -0.39 26.20
CA ALA A 93 5.33 -1.14 27.12
C ALA A 93 5.39 -0.56 28.53
N GLY A 94 4.22 -0.37 29.13
CA GLY A 94 4.08 0.17 30.48
C GLY A 94 4.24 1.70 30.59
N SER A 95 4.40 2.41 29.48
CA SER A 95 4.30 3.88 29.48
C SER A 95 2.83 4.27 29.65
N PHE A 96 2.50 4.92 30.78
CA PHE A 96 1.11 5.30 31.06
C PHE A 96 0.48 6.16 29.96
N ALA A 97 1.26 7.01 29.31
CA ALA A 97 0.77 7.87 28.23
C ALA A 97 0.45 7.06 26.96
N ILE A 98 1.29 6.06 26.64
CA ILE A 98 1.07 5.19 25.49
C ILE A 98 -0.13 4.27 25.71
N GLU A 99 -0.24 3.67 26.90
CA GLU A 99 -1.39 2.83 27.25
C GLU A 99 -2.70 3.63 27.18
N TYR A 100 -2.73 4.83 27.74
CA TYR A 100 -3.91 5.70 27.67
C TYR A 100 -4.29 6.09 26.24
N LEU A 101 -3.30 6.43 25.39
CA LEU A 101 -3.56 6.74 23.98
C LEU A 101 -4.05 5.51 23.22
N THR A 102 -3.55 4.33 23.54
CA THR A 102 -4.00 3.06 22.96
C THR A 102 -5.48 2.81 23.28
N ASP A 103 -5.89 3.00 24.53
CA ASP A 103 -7.28 2.86 24.95
C ASP A 103 -8.20 3.83 24.20
N LEU A 104 -7.79 5.10 24.04
CA LEU A 104 -8.57 6.09 23.28
C LEU A 104 -8.72 5.72 21.80
N VAL A 105 -7.66 5.20 21.19
CA VAL A 105 -7.72 4.74 19.79
C VAL A 105 -8.60 3.50 19.68
N GLU A 106 -8.51 2.56 20.62
CA GLU A 106 -9.38 1.37 20.66
C GLU A 106 -10.86 1.78 20.74
N GLU A 107 -11.20 2.70 21.64
CA GLU A 107 -12.56 3.22 21.74
C GLU A 107 -13.07 3.83 20.44
N ALA A 108 -12.24 4.62 19.77
CA ALA A 108 -12.59 5.23 18.49
C ALA A 108 -12.79 4.18 17.37
N VAL A 109 -11.96 3.15 17.34
CA VAL A 109 -12.07 2.03 16.38
C VAL A 109 -13.36 1.24 16.60
N TYR A 110 -13.74 0.96 17.85
CA TYR A 110 -15.00 0.27 18.13
C TYR A 110 -16.22 1.08 17.65
N LYS A 111 -16.22 2.39 17.82
CA LYS A 111 -17.30 3.25 17.28
C LYS A 111 -17.45 3.11 15.76
N GLU A 112 -16.31 3.01 15.03
CA GLU A 112 -16.35 2.76 13.59
C GLU A 112 -16.82 1.33 13.25
N PHE A 113 -16.44 0.32 14.01
CA PHE A 113 -16.95 -1.04 13.82
C PHE A 113 -18.46 -1.13 14.03
N ASP A 114 -18.99 -0.45 15.03
CA ASP A 114 -20.43 -0.36 15.27
C ASP A 114 -21.13 0.34 14.11
N ALA A 115 -20.59 1.47 13.65
CA ALA A 115 -21.11 2.20 12.50
C ALA A 115 -21.14 1.37 11.20
N LEU A 116 -20.15 0.54 10.98
CA LEU A 116 -20.13 -0.41 9.86
C LEU A 116 -21.15 -1.53 10.05
N SER A 117 -21.25 -2.08 11.27
CA SER A 117 -22.18 -3.18 11.61
C SER A 117 -23.64 -2.76 11.43
N GLU A 118 -24.00 -1.55 11.88
CA GLU A 118 -25.34 -0.96 11.71
C GLU A 118 -25.76 -0.80 10.23
N ARG A 119 -24.77 -0.69 9.33
CA ARG A 119 -24.99 -0.59 7.87
C ARG A 119 -25.02 -1.93 7.15
N GLY A 120 -25.05 -3.03 7.88
CA GLY A 120 -25.02 -4.38 7.29
C GLY A 120 -23.59 -4.90 7.06
N GLY A 121 -22.62 -4.45 7.85
CA GLY A 121 -21.21 -4.80 7.75
C GLY A 121 -20.50 -4.10 6.59
N VAL A 122 -19.34 -4.60 6.24
CA VAL A 122 -18.47 -3.98 5.21
C VAL A 122 -19.20 -3.85 3.88
N LEU A 123 -19.90 -4.90 3.43
CA LEU A 123 -20.60 -4.88 2.13
C LEU A 123 -21.77 -3.89 2.13
N GLY A 124 -22.63 -3.89 3.14
CA GLY A 124 -23.74 -2.93 3.23
C GLY A 124 -23.27 -1.49 3.34
N ALA A 125 -22.18 -1.25 4.07
CA ALA A 125 -21.57 0.07 4.13
C ALA A 125 -20.95 0.50 2.78
N MET A 126 -20.42 -0.43 1.99
CA MET A 126 -19.94 -0.14 0.63
C MET A 126 -21.07 0.21 -0.33
N GLU A 127 -22.22 -0.45 -0.25
CA GLU A 127 -23.40 -0.16 -1.08
C GLU A 127 -23.91 1.28 -0.85
N THR A 128 -23.81 1.76 0.39
CA THR A 128 -24.17 3.15 0.75
C THR A 128 -23.01 4.14 0.60
N MET A 129 -21.86 3.72 0.07
CA MET A 129 -20.66 4.54 -0.14
C MET A 129 -20.06 5.13 1.15
N TYR A 130 -20.33 4.53 2.31
CA TYR A 130 -19.92 5.05 3.61
C TYR A 130 -18.39 5.23 3.74
N GLN A 131 -17.62 4.16 3.47
CA GLN A 131 -16.16 4.21 3.57
C GLN A 131 -15.57 5.25 2.61
N ARG A 132 -16.12 5.33 1.40
CA ARG A 132 -15.68 6.31 0.41
C ARG A 132 -15.93 7.74 0.86
N ALA A 133 -17.12 8.02 1.41
CA ALA A 133 -17.47 9.34 1.92
C ALA A 133 -16.50 9.75 3.05
N LYS A 134 -16.24 8.85 4.01
CA LYS A 134 -15.30 9.10 5.11
C LYS A 134 -13.88 9.39 4.61
N ILE A 135 -13.38 8.63 3.65
CA ILE A 135 -12.05 8.86 3.06
C ILE A 135 -12.00 10.22 2.34
N GLN A 136 -13.06 10.61 1.64
CA GLN A 136 -13.12 11.89 0.94
C GLN A 136 -13.21 13.07 1.90
N GLU A 137 -14.03 12.97 2.96
CA GLU A 137 -14.13 13.99 4.01
C GLU A 137 -12.79 14.25 4.69
N GLU A 138 -12.11 13.19 5.12
CA GLU A 138 -10.78 13.27 5.74
C GLU A 138 -9.73 13.84 4.76
N SER A 139 -9.76 13.41 3.51
CA SER A 139 -8.84 13.93 2.49
C SER A 139 -9.03 15.42 2.28
N LEU A 140 -10.27 15.89 2.18
CA LEU A 140 -10.58 17.33 2.04
C LEU A 140 -10.14 18.11 3.27
N TYR A 141 -10.38 17.59 4.48
CA TYR A 141 -9.96 18.20 5.72
C TYR A 141 -8.45 18.45 5.75
N TYR A 142 -7.65 17.41 5.45
CA TYR A 142 -6.19 17.54 5.45
C TYR A 142 -5.68 18.45 4.32
N GLU A 143 -6.25 18.37 3.11
CA GLU A 143 -5.87 19.25 2.01
C GLU A 143 -6.17 20.73 2.33
N THR A 144 -7.32 21.02 2.92
CA THR A 144 -7.66 22.38 3.37
C THR A 144 -6.62 22.90 4.35
N ARG A 145 -6.23 22.10 5.35
CA ARG A 145 -5.25 22.49 6.35
C ARG A 145 -3.82 22.64 5.80
N LYS A 146 -3.47 21.89 4.76
CA LYS A 146 -2.22 22.10 4.04
C LYS A 146 -2.22 23.43 3.31
N HIS A 147 -3.36 23.79 2.68
CA HIS A 147 -3.48 25.03 1.91
C HIS A 147 -3.49 26.27 2.79
N ASP A 148 -4.19 26.26 3.91
CA ASP A 148 -4.26 27.39 4.84
C ASP A 148 -3.04 27.49 5.78
N GLY A 149 -2.15 26.49 5.75
CA GLY A 149 -0.93 26.44 6.56
C GLY A 149 -1.15 25.99 8.02
N SER A 150 -2.38 25.66 8.43
CA SER A 150 -2.65 25.19 9.79
C SER A 150 -2.11 23.77 10.05
N LEU A 151 -1.75 23.04 9.00
CA LEU A 151 -0.95 21.81 9.05
C LEU A 151 0.42 22.07 8.42
N PRO A 152 1.44 22.40 9.21
CA PRO A 152 2.77 22.68 8.68
C PRO A 152 3.43 21.42 8.15
N ILE A 153 3.92 21.47 6.91
CA ILE A 153 4.70 20.40 6.28
C ILE A 153 6.00 21.00 5.78
N ILE A 154 7.10 20.59 6.38
CA ILE A 154 8.43 21.11 6.11
C ILE A 154 8.83 20.86 4.65
N GLY A 155 9.32 21.88 3.98
CA GLY A 155 9.70 21.83 2.57
C GLY A 155 8.51 21.80 1.60
N VAL A 156 7.25 21.89 2.10
CA VAL A 156 6.04 21.90 1.25
C VAL A 156 5.27 23.20 1.39
N ASN A 157 4.88 23.58 2.59
CA ASN A 157 4.21 24.86 2.90
C ASN A 157 4.89 25.65 4.02
N THR A 158 5.91 25.09 4.68
CA THR A 158 6.65 25.66 5.79
C THR A 158 8.14 25.39 5.60
N PHE A 159 9.01 26.30 5.99
CA PHE A 159 10.47 26.19 5.88
C PHE A 159 10.90 25.85 4.45
N LEU A 160 10.49 26.68 3.52
CA LEU A 160 10.83 26.55 2.10
C LEU A 160 12.26 27.03 1.84
N ALA A 161 12.96 26.41 0.89
CA ALA A 161 14.24 26.89 0.41
C ALA A 161 14.10 28.28 -0.25
N GLU A 162 15.12 29.14 -0.13
CA GLU A 162 15.17 30.40 -0.83
C GLU A 162 15.10 30.20 -2.35
N GLY A 163 14.14 30.85 -3.01
CA GLY A 163 13.83 30.61 -4.44
C GLY A 163 12.91 29.47 -4.74
N GLY A 164 12.36 28.82 -3.71
CA GLY A 164 11.45 27.66 -3.80
C GLY A 164 10.01 27.98 -4.23
N GLY A 165 9.82 28.74 -5.32
CA GLY A 165 8.61 28.72 -6.10
C GLY A 165 8.44 27.40 -6.85
N GLU A 166 7.44 27.28 -7.70
CA GLU A 166 7.07 26.04 -8.44
C GLU A 166 8.23 25.31 -9.18
N GLY A 167 9.45 25.88 -9.19
CA GLY A 167 10.65 25.33 -9.81
C GLY A 167 11.67 24.67 -8.86
N GLY A 168 11.45 24.63 -7.55
CA GLY A 168 12.42 24.13 -6.56
C GLY A 168 12.49 22.60 -6.38
N ALA A 169 11.72 21.84 -7.15
CA ALA A 169 11.89 20.39 -7.18
C ALA A 169 13.19 20.07 -7.95
N ARG A 170 14.22 19.59 -7.23
CA ARG A 170 15.39 18.97 -7.88
C ARG A 170 14.84 17.97 -8.91
N ALA A 171 15.25 18.15 -10.17
CA ALA A 171 14.86 17.22 -11.23
C ALA A 171 15.40 15.83 -10.90
N ALA A 172 14.61 15.04 -10.19
CA ALA A 172 14.96 13.64 -9.94
C ALA A 172 14.87 12.88 -11.26
N PRO A 173 15.84 12.01 -11.58
CA PRO A 173 15.76 11.19 -12.77
C PRO A 173 14.53 10.28 -12.66
N LEU A 174 13.56 10.48 -13.56
CA LEU A 174 12.39 9.61 -13.65
C LEU A 174 12.77 8.32 -14.34
N ILE A 175 12.59 7.19 -13.66
CA ILE A 175 12.74 5.87 -14.28
C ILE A 175 11.52 5.61 -15.13
N ARG A 176 11.73 5.51 -16.44
CA ARG A 176 10.71 5.21 -17.45
C ARG A 176 11.22 4.12 -18.38
N SER A 177 10.32 3.23 -18.81
CA SER A 177 10.64 2.29 -19.88
C SER A 177 10.97 3.04 -21.17
N THR A 178 12.00 2.60 -21.85
CA THR A 178 12.36 3.11 -23.18
C THR A 178 11.29 2.72 -24.22
N GLU A 179 11.31 3.38 -25.38
CA GLU A 179 10.38 3.01 -26.45
C GLU A 179 10.69 1.61 -27.00
N GLU A 180 11.96 1.23 -27.05
CA GLU A 180 12.39 -0.10 -27.46
C GLU A 180 11.84 -1.19 -26.53
N GLU A 181 11.99 -1.04 -25.21
CA GLU A 181 11.43 -1.97 -24.22
C GLU A 181 9.91 -2.12 -24.36
N LYS A 182 9.18 -1.03 -24.65
CA LYS A 182 7.73 -1.08 -24.87
C LYS A 182 7.37 -1.88 -26.13
N GLN A 183 8.08 -1.63 -27.21
CA GLN A 183 7.84 -2.32 -28.50
C GLN A 183 8.20 -3.81 -28.38
N ASP A 184 9.29 -4.15 -27.71
CA ASP A 184 9.66 -5.52 -27.43
C ASP A 184 8.60 -6.25 -26.59
N GLN A 185 8.06 -5.59 -25.57
CA GLN A 185 6.98 -6.17 -24.75
C GLN A 185 5.71 -6.39 -25.57
N VAL A 186 5.32 -5.44 -26.45
CA VAL A 186 4.16 -5.58 -27.33
C VAL A 186 4.36 -6.75 -28.28
N ALA A 187 5.51 -6.83 -28.93
CA ALA A 187 5.86 -7.93 -29.83
C ALA A 187 5.87 -9.29 -29.11
N ALA A 188 6.41 -9.34 -27.90
CA ALA A 188 6.43 -10.57 -27.08
C ALA A 188 5.00 -11.04 -26.74
N VAL A 189 4.11 -10.14 -26.36
CA VAL A 189 2.69 -10.46 -26.05
C VAL A 189 1.97 -10.96 -27.32
N GLN A 190 2.15 -10.30 -28.46
CA GLN A 190 1.55 -10.71 -29.73
C GLN A 190 2.05 -12.11 -30.16
N ALA A 191 3.35 -12.37 -30.07
CA ALA A 191 3.93 -13.66 -30.38
C ALA A 191 3.42 -14.76 -29.43
N PHE A 192 3.28 -14.46 -28.14
CA PHE A 192 2.71 -15.39 -27.15
C PHE A 192 1.28 -15.74 -27.48
N GLN A 193 0.43 -14.75 -27.82
CA GLN A 193 -0.97 -14.95 -28.19
C GLN A 193 -1.09 -15.77 -29.47
N ALA A 194 -0.28 -15.46 -30.49
CA ALA A 194 -0.28 -16.19 -31.76
C ALA A 194 0.11 -17.67 -31.56
N ARG A 195 1.16 -17.94 -30.78
CA ARG A 195 1.60 -19.32 -30.47
C ARG A 195 0.54 -20.14 -29.78
N ASN A 196 -0.27 -19.53 -28.93
CA ASN A 196 -1.29 -20.20 -28.13
C ASN A 196 -2.72 -20.07 -28.69
N ALA A 197 -2.89 -19.51 -29.88
CA ALA A 197 -4.22 -19.19 -30.43
C ALA A 197 -5.19 -20.39 -30.47
N ALA A 198 -4.69 -21.60 -30.69
CA ALA A 198 -5.51 -22.80 -30.76
C ALA A 198 -6.04 -23.28 -29.39
N VAL A 199 -5.28 -23.05 -28.30
CA VAL A 199 -5.61 -23.60 -26.96
C VAL A 199 -6.17 -22.55 -26.00
N ALA A 200 -5.86 -21.29 -26.19
CA ALA A 200 -6.27 -20.19 -25.31
C ALA A 200 -7.80 -20.08 -25.14
N PRO A 201 -8.65 -20.20 -26.21
CA PRO A 201 -10.10 -20.09 -26.05
C PRO A 201 -10.71 -21.14 -25.11
N ALA A 202 -10.19 -22.37 -25.14
CA ALA A 202 -10.66 -23.43 -24.26
C ALA A 202 -10.27 -23.19 -22.80
N ALA A 203 -9.04 -22.74 -22.57
CA ALA A 203 -8.54 -22.39 -21.23
C ALA A 203 -9.35 -21.22 -20.62
N LEU A 204 -9.64 -20.18 -21.40
CA LEU A 204 -10.46 -19.04 -20.94
C LEU A 204 -11.88 -19.47 -20.58
N LYS A 205 -12.51 -20.33 -21.38
CA LYS A 205 -13.85 -20.88 -21.09
C LYS A 205 -13.86 -21.72 -19.81
N GLN A 206 -12.82 -22.51 -19.55
CA GLN A 206 -12.70 -23.27 -18.31
C GLN A 206 -12.57 -22.33 -17.09
N LEU A 207 -11.79 -21.27 -17.20
CA LEU A 207 -11.65 -20.26 -16.17
C LEU A 207 -12.98 -19.55 -15.88
N GLN A 208 -13.70 -19.13 -16.93
CA GLN A 208 -15.04 -18.53 -16.82
C GLN A 208 -16.03 -19.49 -16.15
N HIS A 209 -16.02 -20.74 -16.54
CA HIS A 209 -16.88 -21.75 -15.92
C HIS A 209 -16.56 -21.94 -14.44
N ALA A 210 -15.28 -22.05 -14.07
CA ALA A 210 -14.87 -22.15 -12.66
C ALA A 210 -15.34 -20.94 -11.84
N ALA A 211 -15.23 -19.72 -12.39
CA ALA A 211 -15.68 -18.51 -11.74
C ALA A 211 -17.21 -18.47 -11.57
N ALA A 212 -17.97 -18.85 -12.61
CA ALA A 212 -19.43 -18.81 -12.58
C ALA A 212 -20.05 -19.90 -11.70
N SER A 213 -19.40 -21.07 -11.59
CA SER A 213 -19.92 -22.22 -10.82
C SER A 213 -19.46 -22.27 -9.36
N GLY A 214 -18.69 -21.28 -8.89
CA GLY A 214 -18.10 -21.30 -7.54
C GLY A 214 -16.98 -22.32 -7.37
N GLY A 215 -16.35 -22.73 -8.48
CA GLY A 215 -15.23 -23.66 -8.46
C GLY A 215 -13.92 -23.01 -7.99
N ASN A 216 -12.83 -23.79 -7.98
CA ASN A 216 -11.51 -23.28 -7.60
C ASN A 216 -10.91 -22.46 -8.75
N VAL A 217 -11.17 -21.12 -8.72
CA VAL A 217 -10.68 -20.18 -9.73
C VAL A 217 -9.15 -20.14 -9.76
N PHE A 218 -8.47 -20.26 -8.63
CA PHE A 218 -7.01 -20.25 -8.58
C PHE A 218 -6.40 -21.45 -9.33
N ALA A 219 -6.96 -22.65 -9.14
CA ALA A 219 -6.50 -23.83 -9.85
C ALA A 219 -6.70 -23.70 -11.38
N ALA A 220 -7.85 -23.18 -11.82
CA ALA A 220 -8.10 -22.90 -13.23
C ALA A 220 -7.17 -21.82 -13.78
N LEU A 221 -6.89 -20.76 -13.01
CA LEU A 221 -5.97 -19.69 -13.38
C LEU A 221 -4.54 -20.21 -13.57
N MET A 222 -4.06 -21.10 -12.72
CA MET A 222 -2.71 -21.69 -12.83
C MET A 222 -2.48 -22.42 -14.17
N GLU A 223 -3.53 -22.99 -14.76
CA GLU A 223 -3.42 -23.61 -16.09
C GLU A 223 -3.60 -22.54 -17.20
N THR A 224 -4.50 -21.58 -17.00
CA THR A 224 -4.80 -20.55 -17.98
C THR A 224 -3.63 -19.62 -18.24
N VAL A 225 -2.86 -19.23 -17.21
CA VAL A 225 -1.70 -18.34 -17.34
C VAL A 225 -0.56 -18.90 -18.21
N LYS A 226 -0.53 -20.22 -18.40
CA LYS A 226 0.47 -20.88 -19.27
C LYS A 226 0.26 -20.57 -20.75
N VAL A 227 -0.98 -20.23 -21.14
CA VAL A 227 -1.39 -20.12 -22.54
C VAL A 227 -2.15 -18.83 -22.87
N CYS A 228 -2.51 -18.02 -21.88
CA CYS A 228 -3.26 -16.78 -22.05
C CYS A 228 -2.52 -15.60 -21.43
N SER A 229 -2.53 -14.46 -22.10
CA SER A 229 -2.00 -13.20 -21.58
C SER A 229 -2.90 -12.62 -20.49
N LEU A 230 -2.34 -11.72 -19.65
CA LEU A 230 -3.06 -11.02 -18.59
C LEU A 230 -4.33 -10.33 -19.13
N GLY A 231 -4.24 -9.65 -20.27
CA GLY A 231 -5.39 -8.96 -20.88
C GLY A 231 -6.52 -9.92 -21.27
N GLN A 232 -6.19 -11.07 -21.85
CA GLN A 232 -7.18 -12.10 -22.19
C GLN A 232 -7.87 -12.67 -20.95
N ILE A 233 -7.11 -12.96 -19.90
CA ILE A 233 -7.62 -13.49 -18.63
C ILE A 233 -8.54 -12.47 -17.95
N SER A 234 -8.10 -11.22 -17.84
CA SER A 234 -8.88 -10.15 -17.21
C SER A 234 -10.18 -9.91 -17.97
N HIS A 235 -10.13 -9.88 -19.30
CA HIS A 235 -11.32 -9.71 -20.14
C HIS A 235 -12.33 -10.86 -19.92
N ALA A 236 -11.86 -12.08 -19.95
CA ALA A 236 -12.71 -13.27 -19.72
C ALA A 236 -13.37 -13.25 -18.33
N LEU A 237 -12.67 -12.83 -17.30
CA LEU A 237 -13.24 -12.69 -15.96
C LEU A 237 -14.22 -11.51 -15.86
N TYR A 238 -13.99 -10.42 -16.56
CA TYR A 238 -14.95 -9.28 -16.64
C TYR A 238 -16.27 -9.65 -17.31
N GLU A 239 -16.23 -10.55 -18.29
CA GLU A 239 -17.46 -11.06 -18.93
C GLU A 239 -18.36 -11.83 -17.97
N VAL A 240 -17.80 -12.47 -16.95
CA VAL A 240 -18.53 -13.28 -15.96
C VAL A 240 -18.87 -12.47 -14.70
N GLY A 241 -17.90 -11.72 -14.16
CA GLY A 241 -18.01 -11.03 -12.88
C GLY A 241 -18.29 -9.52 -12.98
N GLY A 242 -18.32 -8.98 -14.21
CA GLY A 242 -18.39 -7.55 -14.42
C GLY A 242 -17.06 -6.83 -14.20
N GLN A 243 -16.92 -5.65 -14.78
CA GLN A 243 -15.73 -4.82 -14.67
C GLN A 243 -15.93 -3.75 -13.61
N TYR A 244 -15.01 -3.68 -12.64
CA TYR A 244 -14.98 -2.55 -11.73
C TYR A 244 -14.72 -1.25 -12.50
N ARG A 245 -15.62 -0.30 -12.32
CA ARG A 245 -15.44 1.07 -12.82
C ARG A 245 -15.36 2.02 -11.64
N ARG A 246 -14.26 2.77 -11.60
CA ARG A 246 -14.12 3.84 -10.63
C ARG A 246 -15.14 4.93 -10.94
N ASN A 247 -16.08 5.16 -10.02
CA ASN A 247 -16.94 6.34 -10.11
C ASN A 247 -16.08 7.56 -9.74
N MET A 248 -15.81 8.39 -10.71
CA MET A 248 -15.16 9.69 -10.50
C MET A 248 -16.20 10.74 -10.23
#